data_02be9b21b404ff50c47291c44740cf6c
#
_entry.id   02be9b21b404ff50c47291c44740cf6c
#
_cell.length_a   1.000
_cell.length_b   1.000
_cell.length_c   1.000
_cell.angle_alpha   90.00
_cell.angle_beta   90.00
_cell.angle_gamma   90.00
#
_symmetry.space_group_name_H-M   'P 1'
#
loop_
_entity.id
_entity.type
_entity.pdbx_description
1 polymer ?
#
loop_
_entity_poly.entity_id
_entity_poly.type
_entity_poly.pdbx_seq_one_letter_code
_entity_poly.pdbx_strand_id
1 'polypeptide(L)'
;MTVCFAANQNNQISTSMELEQLLAQPRALPSIPEAVAHLMTELDKDDPDIRRIGTLLASDPALTTRALRLANSSFFNLQRQVGSVQEAASIMGLNHVRTMVMAAALGGAFRKVEGVNLEQFWRYSLNVAKIARSLAQTMKVDAGSAFTAGLVHALGDLVMHMGMPDDIRRLDFSVPPLGLDRAQAEKAMFGYTYADVSAGFAVKWNFPESIVKALQYLQAPFEGETYELLAGVLHMAVWRARAQEVQLDANGMAATYPDMVALVMGLDLDTLLEKDPEDWSSKGELGAFIE
;
A
#
# COMPACT_ATOMS: atom_id res chain seq x y z
N MET A 1 -13.88 -32.66 -56.16
CA MET A 1 -12.65 -32.19 -55.45
C MET A 1 -13.10 -31.29 -54.32
N THR A 2 -13.23 -31.86 -53.15
CA THR A 2 -13.69 -31.13 -51.92
C THR A 2 -12.45 -30.85 -51.09
N VAL A 3 -12.11 -29.55 -50.98
CA VAL A 3 -10.96 -29.11 -50.16
C VAL A 3 -11.48 -28.89 -48.75
N CYS A 4 -11.09 -29.75 -47.80
CA CYS A 4 -11.28 -29.55 -46.38
C CYS A 4 -10.28 -28.49 -45.88
N PHE A 5 -10.80 -27.33 -45.46
CA PHE A 5 -10.05 -26.39 -44.63
C PHE A 5 -10.06 -26.90 -43.17
N ALA A 6 -8.95 -27.40 -42.73
CA ALA A 6 -8.73 -27.69 -41.32
C ALA A 6 -8.51 -26.35 -40.60
N ALA A 7 -9.50 -25.94 -39.80
CA ALA A 7 -9.36 -24.83 -38.87
C ALA A 7 -8.44 -25.27 -37.71
N ASN A 8 -7.24 -24.72 -37.70
CA ASN A 8 -6.28 -24.89 -36.60
C ASN A 8 -6.69 -23.94 -35.47
N GLN A 9 -7.54 -24.42 -34.57
CA GLN A 9 -7.90 -23.73 -33.34
C GLN A 9 -6.90 -24.09 -32.23
N ASN A 10 -5.69 -23.56 -32.29
CA ASN A 10 -4.84 -23.44 -31.13
C ASN A 10 -5.16 -22.09 -30.45
N ASN A 11 -6.33 -22.00 -29.84
CA ASN A 11 -6.63 -20.97 -28.87
C ASN A 11 -6.02 -21.43 -27.53
N GLN A 12 -4.72 -21.21 -27.34
CA GLN A 12 -4.13 -21.24 -26.00
C GLN A 12 -4.74 -20.06 -25.26
N ILE A 13 -5.86 -20.31 -24.57
CA ILE A 13 -6.31 -19.47 -23.47
C ILE A 13 -5.16 -19.57 -22.47
N SER A 14 -4.31 -18.55 -22.44
CA SER A 14 -3.33 -18.36 -21.37
C SER A 14 -4.15 -18.28 -20.10
N THR A 15 -4.20 -19.38 -19.33
CA THR A 15 -4.86 -19.41 -18.04
C THR A 15 -4.09 -18.42 -17.18
N SER A 16 -4.70 -17.28 -16.85
CA SER A 16 -4.10 -16.30 -15.94
C SER A 16 -3.81 -17.01 -14.62
N MET A 17 -2.69 -16.67 -13.99
CA MET A 17 -2.31 -17.22 -12.69
C MET A 17 -3.38 -16.87 -11.64
N GLU A 18 -3.87 -17.86 -10.91
CA GLU A 18 -4.82 -17.65 -9.81
C GLU A 18 -4.15 -16.87 -8.66
N LEU A 19 -4.92 -16.04 -7.96
CA LEU A 19 -4.43 -15.23 -6.83
C LEU A 19 -3.70 -16.08 -5.78
N GLU A 20 -4.28 -17.21 -5.40
CA GLU A 20 -3.68 -18.12 -4.41
C GLU A 20 -2.33 -18.69 -4.87
N GLN A 21 -2.21 -18.99 -6.17
CA GLN A 21 -0.95 -19.47 -6.76
C GLN A 21 0.12 -18.38 -6.74
N LEU A 22 -0.26 -17.12 -7.07
CA LEU A 22 0.65 -15.98 -6.98
C LEU A 22 1.14 -15.78 -5.55
N LEU A 23 0.23 -15.77 -4.59
CA LEU A 23 0.56 -15.60 -3.18
C LEU A 23 1.34 -16.79 -2.58
N ALA A 24 1.30 -17.96 -3.19
CA ALA A 24 2.09 -19.12 -2.77
C ALA A 24 3.52 -19.12 -3.30
N GLN A 25 3.86 -18.26 -4.27
CA GLN A 25 5.19 -18.23 -4.88
C GLN A 25 6.25 -17.62 -3.96
N PRO A 26 7.33 -18.33 -3.62
CA PRO A 26 8.41 -17.78 -2.78
C PRO A 26 9.13 -16.56 -3.39
N ARG A 27 9.11 -16.44 -4.73
CA ARG A 27 9.72 -15.30 -5.45
C ARG A 27 8.86 -14.05 -5.41
N ALA A 28 7.54 -14.20 -5.39
CA ALA A 28 6.61 -13.09 -5.41
C ALA A 28 6.47 -12.42 -4.04
N LEU A 29 6.60 -13.19 -2.96
CA LEU A 29 6.47 -12.70 -1.61
C LEU A 29 7.83 -12.74 -0.91
N PRO A 30 8.44 -11.59 -0.62
CA PRO A 30 9.63 -11.57 0.23
C PRO A 30 9.30 -12.15 1.61
N SER A 31 10.23 -12.96 2.14
CA SER A 31 10.08 -13.50 3.48
C SER A 31 10.11 -12.37 4.51
N ILE A 32 9.26 -12.49 5.53
CA ILE A 32 9.33 -11.59 6.69
C ILE A 32 10.65 -11.84 7.41
N PRO A 33 11.51 -10.82 7.61
CA PRO A 33 12.66 -10.97 8.49
C PRO A 33 12.19 -11.42 9.87
N GLU A 34 12.89 -12.38 10.48
CA GLU A 34 12.50 -12.96 11.79
C GLU A 34 12.32 -11.88 12.86
N ALA A 35 13.19 -10.88 12.87
CA ALA A 35 13.08 -9.72 13.77
C ALA A 35 11.75 -8.97 13.59
N VAL A 36 11.27 -8.80 12.35
CA VAL A 36 9.99 -8.13 12.06
C VAL A 36 8.82 -8.98 12.53
N ALA A 37 8.83 -10.30 12.29
CA ALA A 37 7.77 -11.19 12.75
C ALA A 37 7.63 -11.16 14.28
N HIS A 38 8.75 -11.22 15.01
CA HIS A 38 8.76 -11.10 16.47
C HIS A 38 8.29 -9.73 16.96
N LEU A 39 8.68 -8.65 16.26
CA LEU A 39 8.24 -7.29 16.55
C LEU A 39 6.72 -7.15 16.40
N MET A 40 6.17 -7.65 15.31
CA MET A 40 4.72 -7.59 15.07
C MET A 40 3.97 -8.38 16.16
N THR A 41 4.44 -9.58 16.51
CA THR A 41 3.85 -10.37 17.59
C THR A 41 3.89 -9.63 18.94
N GLU A 42 4.97 -8.89 19.23
CA GLU A 42 5.06 -8.09 20.46
C GLU A 42 4.13 -6.89 20.43
N LEU A 43 4.05 -6.20 19.28
CA LEU A 43 3.19 -5.03 19.09
C LEU A 43 1.69 -5.36 19.05
N ASP A 44 1.32 -6.62 18.81
CA ASP A 44 -0.08 -7.08 18.77
C ASP A 44 -0.63 -7.51 20.14
N LYS A 45 0.19 -7.50 21.19
CA LYS A 45 -0.28 -7.78 22.54
C LYS A 45 -1.16 -6.66 23.06
N ASP A 46 -2.07 -6.98 23.99
CA ASP A 46 -2.87 -6.00 24.72
C ASP A 46 -2.01 -5.03 25.53
N ASP A 47 -0.86 -5.49 26.04
CA ASP A 47 0.13 -4.70 26.79
C ASP A 47 1.54 -4.94 26.19
N PRO A 48 1.93 -4.22 25.11
CA PRO A 48 3.21 -4.39 24.45
C PRO A 48 4.38 -3.91 25.32
N ASP A 49 5.41 -4.72 25.48
CA ASP A 49 6.64 -4.34 26.19
C ASP A 49 7.57 -3.51 25.30
N ILE A 50 7.61 -2.19 25.53
CA ILE A 50 8.45 -1.24 24.79
C ILE A 50 9.94 -1.61 24.86
N ARG A 51 10.42 -2.16 25.99
CA ARG A 51 11.84 -2.56 26.13
C ARG A 51 12.14 -3.74 25.23
N ARG A 52 11.22 -4.72 25.17
CA ARG A 52 11.35 -5.88 24.29
C ARG A 52 11.29 -5.48 22.82
N ILE A 53 10.40 -4.57 22.45
CA ILE A 53 10.36 -3.97 21.10
C ILE A 53 11.70 -3.35 20.74
N GLY A 54 12.28 -2.55 21.63
CA GLY A 54 13.59 -1.95 21.42
C GLY A 54 14.71 -2.99 21.27
N THR A 55 14.69 -4.06 22.05
CA THR A 55 15.68 -5.14 21.95
C THR A 55 15.55 -5.91 20.62
N LEU A 56 14.33 -6.22 20.21
CA LEU A 56 14.06 -6.89 18.95
C LEU A 56 14.49 -6.02 17.74
N LEU A 57 14.23 -4.73 17.76
CA LEU A 57 14.71 -3.82 16.71
C LEU A 57 16.24 -3.75 16.68
N ALA A 58 16.90 -3.67 17.85
CA ALA A 58 18.35 -3.62 17.95
C ALA A 58 19.04 -4.89 17.43
N SER A 59 18.31 -6.01 17.28
CA SER A 59 18.87 -7.24 16.69
C SER A 59 19.09 -7.15 15.17
N ASP A 60 18.44 -6.18 14.49
CA ASP A 60 18.65 -5.88 13.06
C ASP A 60 19.10 -4.40 12.90
N PRO A 61 20.41 -4.14 12.76
CA PRO A 61 20.92 -2.77 12.61
C PRO A 61 20.39 -2.03 11.38
N ALA A 62 20.11 -2.74 10.28
CA ALA A 62 19.58 -2.13 9.07
C ALA A 62 18.12 -1.70 9.26
N LEU A 63 17.31 -2.54 9.89
CA LEU A 63 15.93 -2.21 10.26
C LEU A 63 15.91 -1.05 11.26
N THR A 64 16.76 -1.08 12.30
CA THR A 64 16.88 0.00 13.28
C THR A 64 17.22 1.34 12.62
N THR A 65 18.21 1.35 11.71
CA THR A 65 18.64 2.57 11.02
C THR A 65 17.49 3.15 10.19
N ARG A 66 16.80 2.32 9.40
CA ARG A 66 15.65 2.76 8.61
C ARG A 66 14.50 3.25 9.50
N ALA A 67 14.19 2.54 10.57
CA ALA A 67 13.16 2.92 11.52
C ALA A 67 13.45 4.28 12.18
N LEU A 68 14.67 4.52 12.64
CA LEU A 68 15.06 5.80 13.23
C LEU A 68 15.10 6.93 12.20
N ARG A 69 15.53 6.66 10.95
CA ARG A 69 15.49 7.64 9.87
C ARG A 69 14.06 8.07 9.59
N LEU A 70 13.13 7.12 9.51
CA LEU A 70 11.70 7.41 9.33
C LEU A 70 11.13 8.16 10.52
N ALA A 71 11.45 7.78 11.76
CA ALA A 71 11.03 8.49 12.98
C ALA A 71 11.45 9.96 12.98
N ASN A 72 12.66 10.24 12.50
CA ASN A 72 13.23 11.58 12.43
C ASN A 72 12.86 12.35 11.15
N SER A 73 12.03 11.78 10.29
CA SER A 73 11.56 12.45 9.08
C SER A 73 10.49 13.50 9.40
N SER A 74 10.23 14.38 8.46
CA SER A 74 9.16 15.39 8.54
C SER A 74 7.77 14.76 8.75
N PHE A 75 7.61 13.49 8.37
CA PHE A 75 6.37 12.75 8.56
C PHE A 75 5.91 12.70 10.03
N PHE A 76 6.80 12.37 10.97
CA PHE A 76 6.45 12.30 12.39
C PHE A 76 6.52 13.67 13.08
N ASN A 77 7.15 14.64 12.42
CA ASN A 77 7.27 16.04 12.89
C ASN A 77 7.63 16.16 14.39
N LEU A 78 8.62 15.36 14.81
CA LEU A 78 9.07 15.37 16.18
C LEU A 78 9.79 16.70 16.50
N GLN A 79 9.53 17.27 17.66
CA GLN A 79 10.18 18.53 18.10
C GLN A 79 11.70 18.39 18.26
N ARG A 80 12.20 17.17 18.42
CA ARG A 80 13.62 16.83 18.49
C ARG A 80 13.90 15.48 17.85
N GLN A 81 15.13 15.30 17.40
CA GLN A 81 15.57 14.01 16.90
C GLN A 81 15.59 12.96 18.01
N VAL A 82 15.18 11.74 17.68
CA VAL A 82 15.23 10.58 18.56
C VAL A 82 16.40 9.67 18.16
N GLY A 83 17.10 9.17 19.17
CA GLY A 83 18.27 8.30 19.00
C GLY A 83 17.97 6.83 19.27
N SER A 84 16.78 6.50 19.77
CA SER A 84 16.39 5.13 20.10
C SER A 84 14.92 4.90 19.83
N VAL A 85 14.56 3.61 19.66
CA VAL A 85 13.17 3.21 19.47
C VAL A 85 12.35 3.39 20.73
N GLN A 86 12.94 3.19 21.91
CA GLN A 86 12.30 3.44 23.20
C GLN A 86 11.93 4.93 23.33
N GLU A 87 12.83 5.82 22.91
CA GLU A 87 12.56 7.26 22.90
C GLU A 87 11.46 7.60 21.89
N ALA A 88 11.51 7.02 20.68
CA ALA A 88 10.48 7.15 19.67
C ALA A 88 9.11 6.68 20.21
N ALA A 89 9.04 5.51 20.82
CA ALA A 89 7.81 4.96 21.39
C ALA A 89 7.23 5.85 22.51
N SER A 90 8.08 6.43 23.33
CA SER A 90 7.67 7.33 24.42
C SER A 90 7.10 8.64 23.92
N ILE A 91 7.55 9.13 22.76
CA ILE A 91 7.13 10.41 22.18
C ILE A 91 5.94 10.22 21.23
N MET A 92 6.00 9.20 20.36
CA MET A 92 5.05 8.99 19.27
C MET A 92 3.90 8.04 19.63
N GLY A 93 4.10 7.18 20.63
CA GLY A 93 3.18 6.08 20.95
C GLY A 93 3.36 4.82 20.08
N LEU A 94 2.80 3.73 20.56
CA LEU A 94 2.99 2.39 19.96
C LEU A 94 2.46 2.24 18.53
N ASN A 95 1.35 2.88 18.20
CA ASN A 95 0.78 2.83 16.85
C ASN A 95 1.73 3.41 15.80
N HIS A 96 2.42 4.50 16.13
CA HIS A 96 3.41 5.09 15.24
C HIS A 96 4.68 4.24 15.15
N VAL A 97 5.09 3.59 16.25
CA VAL A 97 6.21 2.64 16.22
C VAL A 97 5.88 1.44 15.33
N ARG A 98 4.65 0.91 15.41
CA ARG A 98 4.18 -0.15 14.51
C ARG A 98 4.33 0.27 13.04
N THR A 99 3.80 1.44 12.68
CA THR A 99 3.90 1.99 11.33
C THR A 99 5.36 2.15 10.88
N MET A 100 6.21 2.69 11.74
CA MET A 100 7.63 2.88 11.49
C MET A 100 8.36 1.56 11.22
N VAL A 101 8.12 0.53 12.03
CA VAL A 101 8.72 -0.80 11.87
C VAL A 101 8.28 -1.44 10.57
N MET A 102 6.97 -1.37 10.27
CA MET A 102 6.43 -1.92 9.03
C MET A 102 7.02 -1.23 7.79
N ALA A 103 7.04 0.11 7.78
CA ALA A 103 7.61 0.88 6.70
C ALA A 103 9.09 0.54 6.45
N ALA A 104 9.87 0.46 7.53
CA ALA A 104 11.29 0.09 7.46
C ALA A 104 11.51 -1.35 6.95
N ALA A 105 10.66 -2.29 7.36
CA ALA A 105 10.71 -3.68 6.89
C ALA A 105 10.40 -3.79 5.39
N LEU A 106 9.37 -3.10 4.93
CA LEU A 106 8.94 -3.10 3.53
C LEU A 106 10.01 -2.50 2.61
N GLY A 107 10.61 -1.36 2.97
CA GLY A 107 11.72 -0.78 2.22
C GLY A 107 12.92 -1.73 2.11
N GLY A 108 13.16 -2.54 3.16
CA GLY A 108 14.19 -3.59 3.12
C GLY A 108 13.86 -4.80 2.27
N ALA A 109 12.57 -5.14 2.18
CA ALA A 109 12.08 -6.33 1.47
C ALA A 109 12.03 -6.13 -0.06
N PHE A 110 11.65 -4.94 -0.53
CA PHE A 110 11.48 -4.61 -1.94
C PHE A 110 12.58 -3.64 -2.43
N ARG A 111 13.83 -4.12 -2.51
CA ARG A 111 14.98 -3.30 -2.95
C ARG A 111 15.12 -3.20 -4.46
N LYS A 112 14.66 -4.20 -5.19
CA LYS A 112 14.73 -4.26 -6.65
C LYS A 112 13.56 -5.08 -7.18
N VAL A 113 12.73 -4.44 -7.98
CA VAL A 113 11.64 -5.10 -8.73
C VAL A 113 11.79 -4.69 -10.19
N GLU A 114 11.94 -5.69 -11.07
CA GLU A 114 12.15 -5.46 -12.49
C GLU A 114 10.90 -4.80 -13.11
N GLY A 115 11.11 -3.77 -13.90
CA GLY A 115 10.03 -3.02 -14.55
C GLY A 115 9.39 -1.93 -13.68
N VAL A 116 9.73 -1.83 -12.38
CA VAL A 116 9.16 -0.85 -11.48
C VAL A 116 10.14 0.26 -11.13
N ASN A 117 9.69 1.51 -11.26
CA ASN A 117 10.38 2.66 -10.67
C ASN A 117 10.05 2.74 -9.17
N LEU A 118 10.90 2.15 -8.33
CA LEU A 118 10.68 2.08 -6.89
C LEU A 118 10.64 3.47 -6.21
N GLU A 119 11.36 4.47 -6.73
CA GLU A 119 11.29 5.84 -6.20
C GLU A 119 9.89 6.43 -6.41
N GLN A 120 9.33 6.29 -7.61
CA GLN A 120 7.96 6.71 -7.91
C GLN A 120 6.95 5.92 -7.09
N PHE A 121 7.12 4.60 -7.01
CA PHE A 121 6.24 3.71 -6.25
C PHE A 121 6.14 4.13 -4.77
N TRP A 122 7.29 4.32 -4.09
CA TRP A 122 7.30 4.71 -2.68
C TRP A 122 6.82 6.15 -2.47
N ARG A 123 7.16 7.08 -3.37
CA ARG A 123 6.62 8.44 -3.34
C ARG A 123 5.09 8.43 -3.43
N TYR A 124 4.54 7.70 -4.39
CA TYR A 124 3.10 7.55 -4.56
C TYR A 124 2.47 6.92 -3.30
N SER A 125 3.00 5.81 -2.80
CA SER A 125 2.48 5.13 -1.61
C SER A 125 2.53 6.02 -0.36
N LEU A 126 3.59 6.81 -0.18
CA LEU A 126 3.69 7.80 0.89
C LEU A 126 2.63 8.91 0.77
N ASN A 127 2.39 9.40 -0.43
CA ASN A 127 1.36 10.42 -0.66
C ASN A 127 -0.04 9.87 -0.34
N VAL A 128 -0.37 8.66 -0.78
CA VAL A 128 -1.61 7.97 -0.39
C VAL A 128 -1.71 7.84 1.14
N ALA A 129 -0.63 7.43 1.80
CA ALA A 129 -0.60 7.28 3.25
C ALA A 129 -0.84 8.61 3.99
N LYS A 130 -0.24 9.71 3.53
CA LYS A 130 -0.42 11.06 4.10
C LYS A 130 -1.87 11.54 3.95
N ILE A 131 -2.45 11.40 2.75
CA ILE A 131 -3.85 11.77 2.48
C ILE A 131 -4.80 10.90 3.32
N ALA A 132 -4.61 9.58 3.34
CA ALA A 132 -5.42 8.66 4.12
C ALA A 132 -5.40 9.02 5.62
N ARG A 133 -4.22 9.34 6.18
CA ARG A 133 -4.10 9.79 7.57
C ARG A 133 -4.86 11.08 7.84
N SER A 134 -4.74 12.06 6.95
CA SER A 134 -5.41 13.34 7.08
C SER A 134 -6.94 13.21 7.00
N LEU A 135 -7.44 12.39 6.07
CA LEU A 135 -8.86 12.05 5.96
C LEU A 135 -9.37 11.29 7.19
N ALA A 136 -8.61 10.30 7.68
CA ALA A 136 -8.98 9.52 8.85
C ALA A 136 -9.18 10.38 10.10
N GLN A 137 -8.34 11.40 10.31
CA GLN A 137 -8.51 12.36 11.39
C GLN A 137 -9.85 13.11 11.30
N THR A 138 -10.24 13.53 10.10
CA THR A 138 -11.55 14.17 9.85
C THR A 138 -12.71 13.21 10.08
N MET A 139 -12.55 11.96 9.65
CA MET A 139 -13.57 10.90 9.75
C MET A 139 -13.60 10.21 11.12
N LYS A 140 -12.71 10.57 12.06
CA LYS A 140 -12.56 9.94 13.39
C LYS A 140 -12.27 8.43 13.31
N VAL A 141 -11.51 8.03 12.30
CA VAL A 141 -10.94 6.68 12.14
C VAL A 141 -9.51 6.70 12.66
N ASP A 142 -8.95 5.53 13.01
CA ASP A 142 -7.56 5.46 13.46
C ASP A 142 -6.58 5.89 12.36
N ALA A 143 -5.94 7.04 12.60
CA ALA A 143 -5.05 7.67 11.64
C ALA A 143 -3.75 6.87 11.40
N GLY A 144 -3.32 6.07 12.37
CA GLY A 144 -2.17 5.18 12.24
C GLY A 144 -2.47 4.01 11.30
N SER A 145 -3.63 3.37 11.47
CA SER A 145 -4.10 2.31 10.56
C SER A 145 -4.32 2.85 9.15
N ALA A 146 -4.89 4.05 9.00
CA ALA A 146 -5.09 4.67 7.70
C ALA A 146 -3.77 4.95 6.99
N PHE A 147 -2.77 5.47 7.71
CA PHE A 147 -1.44 5.66 7.15
C PHE A 147 -0.81 4.33 6.72
N THR A 148 -0.85 3.33 7.59
CA THR A 148 -0.29 2.00 7.27
C THR A 148 -0.99 1.38 6.06
N ALA A 149 -2.33 1.41 6.02
CA ALA A 149 -3.09 0.93 4.87
C ALA A 149 -2.70 1.66 3.57
N GLY A 150 -2.58 2.99 3.64
CA GLY A 150 -2.12 3.82 2.52
C GLY A 150 -0.71 3.47 2.05
N LEU A 151 0.20 3.20 2.97
CA LEU A 151 1.58 2.84 2.62
C LEU A 151 1.68 1.48 1.91
N VAL A 152 0.84 0.53 2.31
CA VAL A 152 0.92 -0.86 1.82
C VAL A 152 -0.08 -1.19 0.71
N HIS A 153 -0.98 -0.25 0.37
CA HIS A 153 -2.11 -0.51 -0.53
C HIS A 153 -1.69 -1.06 -1.90
N ALA A 154 -0.55 -0.65 -2.42
CA ALA A 154 -0.07 -1.00 -3.75
C ALA A 154 1.02 -2.09 -3.74
N LEU A 155 1.34 -2.72 -2.59
CA LEU A 155 2.36 -3.78 -2.53
C LEU A 155 2.04 -4.96 -3.44
N GLY A 156 0.76 -5.22 -3.67
CA GLY A 156 0.32 -6.24 -4.62
C GLY A 156 0.86 -6.02 -6.03
N ASP A 157 1.03 -4.77 -6.45
CA ASP A 157 1.63 -4.46 -7.74
C ASP A 157 3.10 -4.95 -7.81
N LEU A 158 3.89 -4.75 -6.74
CA LEU A 158 5.25 -5.29 -6.65
C LEU A 158 5.27 -6.82 -6.66
N VAL A 159 4.33 -7.44 -5.93
CA VAL A 159 4.17 -8.91 -5.89
C VAL A 159 3.82 -9.45 -7.27
N MET A 160 2.92 -8.80 -8.01
CA MET A 160 2.55 -9.17 -9.37
C MET A 160 3.73 -9.04 -10.33
N HIS A 161 4.51 -7.96 -10.26
CA HIS A 161 5.73 -7.80 -11.07
C HIS A 161 6.76 -8.91 -10.79
N MET A 162 6.91 -9.34 -9.53
CA MET A 162 7.84 -10.40 -9.17
C MET A 162 7.33 -11.81 -9.54
N GLY A 163 6.03 -12.04 -9.39
CA GLY A 163 5.43 -13.36 -9.58
C GLY A 163 4.99 -13.66 -11.01
N MET A 164 4.59 -12.64 -11.78
CA MET A 164 4.05 -12.77 -13.13
C MET A 164 4.55 -11.65 -14.07
N PRO A 165 5.89 -11.51 -14.22
CA PRO A 165 6.49 -10.34 -14.89
C PRO A 165 6.08 -10.18 -16.35
N ASP A 166 5.86 -11.28 -17.08
CA ASP A 166 5.49 -11.22 -18.50
C ASP A 166 4.04 -10.75 -18.70
N ASP A 167 3.14 -11.17 -17.80
CA ASP A 167 1.73 -10.76 -17.85
C ASP A 167 1.59 -9.28 -17.46
N ILE A 168 2.28 -8.86 -16.42
CA ILE A 168 2.28 -7.46 -15.98
C ILE A 168 2.91 -6.55 -17.02
N ARG A 169 4.00 -6.95 -17.65
CA ARG A 169 4.62 -6.16 -18.74
C ARG A 169 3.65 -5.93 -19.91
N ARG A 170 2.84 -6.95 -20.25
CA ARG A 170 1.79 -6.82 -21.27
C ARG A 170 0.70 -5.82 -20.84
N LEU A 171 0.31 -5.86 -19.57
CA LEU A 171 -0.67 -4.93 -19.03
C LEU A 171 -0.11 -3.50 -18.99
N ASP A 172 1.12 -3.30 -18.52
CA ASP A 172 1.78 -2.00 -18.41
C ASP A 172 1.91 -1.29 -19.76
N PHE A 173 2.05 -2.06 -20.84
CA PHE A 173 2.08 -1.51 -22.20
C PHE A 173 0.74 -0.88 -22.61
N SER A 174 -0.38 -1.40 -22.11
CA SER A 174 -1.73 -0.93 -22.46
C SER A 174 -2.32 0.03 -21.43
N VAL A 175 -2.04 -0.18 -20.15
CA VAL A 175 -2.57 0.63 -19.04
C VAL A 175 -1.45 0.93 -18.05
N PRO A 176 -1.06 2.20 -17.87
CA PRO A 176 -0.01 2.59 -16.95
C PRO A 176 -0.29 2.11 -15.50
N PRO A 177 0.75 1.73 -14.72
CA PRO A 177 0.58 1.22 -13.35
C PRO A 177 -0.19 2.16 -12.42
N LEU A 178 -0.02 3.47 -12.56
CA LEU A 178 -0.72 4.49 -11.76
C LEU A 178 -1.96 5.09 -12.45
N GLY A 179 -2.41 4.53 -13.58
CA GLY A 179 -3.64 4.94 -14.27
C GLY A 179 -4.89 4.69 -13.41
N LEU A 180 -5.93 5.51 -13.59
CA LEU A 180 -7.17 5.38 -12.83
C LEU A 180 -7.91 4.07 -13.11
N ASP A 181 -7.83 3.56 -14.32
CA ASP A 181 -8.45 2.32 -14.83
C ASP A 181 -7.60 1.07 -14.60
N ARG A 182 -6.44 1.21 -13.94
CA ARG A 182 -5.51 0.10 -13.70
C ARG A 182 -6.19 -1.10 -13.02
N ALA A 183 -6.90 -0.88 -11.94
CA ALA A 183 -7.57 -1.97 -11.21
C ALA A 183 -8.65 -2.67 -12.05
N GLN A 184 -9.39 -1.92 -12.88
CA GLN A 184 -10.37 -2.50 -13.79
C GLN A 184 -9.71 -3.38 -14.87
N ALA A 185 -8.58 -2.92 -15.42
CA ALA A 185 -7.82 -3.69 -16.40
C ALA A 185 -7.22 -4.98 -15.80
N GLU A 186 -6.69 -4.92 -14.57
CA GLU A 186 -6.22 -6.09 -13.82
C GLU A 186 -7.36 -7.10 -13.59
N LYS A 187 -8.51 -6.63 -13.10
CA LYS A 187 -9.68 -7.47 -12.86
C LYS A 187 -10.14 -8.18 -14.13
N ALA A 188 -10.14 -7.46 -15.27
CA ALA A 188 -10.52 -8.02 -16.57
C ALA A 188 -9.50 -9.05 -17.07
N MET A 189 -8.20 -8.83 -16.85
CA MET A 189 -7.14 -9.69 -17.36
C MET A 189 -6.84 -10.89 -16.46
N PHE A 190 -6.88 -10.71 -15.13
CA PHE A 190 -6.43 -11.71 -14.16
C PHE A 190 -7.56 -12.25 -13.28
N GLY A 191 -8.70 -11.58 -13.20
CA GLY A 191 -9.79 -11.91 -12.28
C GLY A 191 -9.64 -11.31 -10.88
N TYR A 192 -8.50 -10.67 -10.59
CA TYR A 192 -8.19 -9.98 -9.32
C TYR A 192 -7.37 -8.72 -9.60
N THR A 193 -7.20 -7.88 -8.58
CA THR A 193 -6.51 -6.59 -8.65
C THR A 193 -5.26 -6.58 -7.76
N TYR A 194 -4.41 -5.58 -7.93
CA TYR A 194 -3.29 -5.32 -7.01
C TYR A 194 -3.76 -5.17 -5.54
N ALA A 195 -4.99 -4.68 -5.31
CA ALA A 195 -5.55 -4.53 -3.98
C ALA A 195 -5.86 -5.88 -3.34
N ASP A 196 -6.42 -6.84 -4.11
CA ASP A 196 -6.65 -8.21 -3.66
C ASP A 196 -5.33 -8.88 -3.29
N VAL A 197 -4.28 -8.67 -4.09
CA VAL A 197 -2.93 -9.19 -3.80
C VAL A 197 -2.33 -8.52 -2.56
N SER A 198 -2.50 -7.21 -2.40
CA SER A 198 -2.05 -6.47 -1.21
C SER A 198 -2.74 -6.98 0.07
N ALA A 199 -4.05 -7.26 0.00
CA ALA A 199 -4.79 -7.84 1.12
C ALA A 199 -4.26 -9.25 1.48
N GLY A 200 -4.03 -10.10 0.48
CA GLY A 200 -3.43 -11.42 0.68
C GLY A 200 -2.01 -11.36 1.27
N PHE A 201 -1.20 -10.39 0.83
CA PHE A 201 0.09 -10.11 1.42
C PHE A 201 -0.04 -9.69 2.88
N ALA A 202 -0.97 -8.77 3.19
CA ALA A 202 -1.20 -8.27 4.53
C ALA A 202 -1.61 -9.39 5.51
N VAL A 203 -2.45 -10.33 5.06
CA VAL A 203 -2.78 -11.53 5.85
C VAL A 203 -1.52 -12.34 6.17
N LYS A 204 -0.66 -12.61 5.19
CA LYS A 204 0.56 -13.38 5.38
C LYS A 204 1.59 -12.71 6.29
N TRP A 205 1.55 -11.40 6.34
CA TRP A 205 2.42 -10.60 7.21
C TRP A 205 1.76 -10.22 8.54
N ASN A 206 0.62 -10.87 8.89
CA ASN A 206 -0.11 -10.66 10.14
C ASN A 206 -0.44 -9.18 10.40
N PHE A 207 -0.90 -8.47 9.38
CA PHE A 207 -1.42 -7.11 9.59
C PHE A 207 -2.75 -7.15 10.37
N PRO A 208 -3.07 -6.10 11.14
CA PRO A 208 -4.37 -5.97 11.78
C PRO A 208 -5.53 -6.17 10.80
N GLU A 209 -6.60 -6.82 11.27
CA GLU A 209 -7.78 -7.14 10.45
C GLU A 209 -8.39 -5.91 9.78
N SER A 210 -8.40 -4.77 10.47
CA SER A 210 -8.89 -3.49 9.92
C SER A 210 -8.12 -3.04 8.68
N ILE A 211 -6.80 -3.26 8.64
CA ILE A 211 -5.96 -2.95 7.48
C ILE A 211 -6.22 -3.97 6.36
N VAL A 212 -6.31 -5.26 6.69
CA VAL A 212 -6.63 -6.30 5.70
C VAL A 212 -7.96 -6.00 5.02
N LYS A 213 -9.02 -5.71 5.79
CA LYS A 213 -10.34 -5.33 5.26
C LYS A 213 -10.28 -4.07 4.41
N ALA A 214 -9.57 -3.04 4.86
CA ALA A 214 -9.41 -1.80 4.08
C ALA A 214 -8.77 -2.05 2.71
N LEU A 215 -7.80 -2.94 2.63
CA LEU A 215 -7.16 -3.35 1.36
C LEU A 215 -8.11 -4.21 0.51
N GLN A 216 -8.80 -5.17 1.12
CA GLN A 216 -9.74 -6.06 0.45
C GLN A 216 -10.89 -5.30 -0.22
N TYR A 217 -11.44 -4.30 0.46
CA TYR A 217 -12.55 -3.48 -0.03
C TYR A 217 -12.10 -2.18 -0.69
N LEU A 218 -10.79 -1.98 -0.93
CA LEU A 218 -10.25 -0.76 -1.52
C LEU A 218 -10.93 -0.37 -2.84
N GLN A 219 -11.15 -1.33 -3.73
CA GLN A 219 -11.74 -1.05 -5.05
C GLN A 219 -13.27 -0.94 -5.03
N ALA A 220 -13.91 -1.53 -4.04
CA ALA A 220 -15.36 -1.60 -3.89
C ALA A 220 -15.76 -1.49 -2.41
N PRO A 221 -15.69 -0.28 -1.81
CA PRO A 221 -15.94 -0.10 -0.37
C PRO A 221 -17.34 -0.50 0.11
N PHE A 222 -18.28 -0.73 -0.81
CA PHE A 222 -19.67 -1.12 -0.52
C PHE A 222 -19.96 -2.62 -0.70
N GLU A 223 -19.01 -3.44 -1.15
CA GLU A 223 -19.25 -4.87 -1.40
C GLU A 223 -19.28 -5.72 -0.12
N GLY A 224 -18.82 -5.19 1.02
CA GLY A 224 -18.86 -5.90 2.30
C GLY A 224 -20.28 -5.97 2.91
N GLU A 225 -20.47 -6.87 3.89
CA GLU A 225 -21.71 -6.92 4.69
C GLU A 225 -21.94 -5.60 5.46
N THR A 226 -20.86 -4.91 5.82
CA THR A 226 -20.87 -3.59 6.45
C THR A 226 -19.93 -2.67 5.68
N TYR A 227 -20.28 -1.37 5.63
CA TYR A 227 -19.38 -0.38 5.04
C TYR A 227 -18.12 -0.20 5.90
N GLU A 228 -16.97 -0.53 5.32
CA GLU A 228 -15.68 -0.36 5.98
C GLU A 228 -15.17 1.08 5.75
N LEU A 229 -15.37 1.96 6.73
CA LEU A 229 -15.03 3.38 6.59
C LEU A 229 -13.55 3.59 6.25
N LEU A 230 -12.65 2.75 6.77
CA LEU A 230 -11.22 2.80 6.44
C LEU A 230 -10.96 2.47 4.96
N ALA A 231 -11.74 1.55 4.36
CA ALA A 231 -11.66 1.28 2.93
C ALA A 231 -12.10 2.48 2.09
N GLY A 232 -13.17 3.19 2.51
CA GLY A 232 -13.59 4.45 1.89
C GLY A 232 -12.52 5.54 1.97
N VAL A 233 -11.93 5.73 3.14
CA VAL A 233 -10.79 6.66 3.34
C VAL A 233 -9.64 6.33 2.39
N LEU A 234 -9.29 5.05 2.30
CA LEU A 234 -8.21 4.58 1.44
C LEU A 234 -8.55 4.76 -0.06
N HIS A 235 -9.79 4.46 -0.45
CA HIS A 235 -10.29 4.65 -1.82
C HIS A 235 -10.14 6.12 -2.28
N MET A 236 -10.60 7.07 -1.47
CA MET A 236 -10.49 8.50 -1.76
C MET A 236 -9.03 8.95 -1.84
N ALA A 237 -8.18 8.48 -0.92
CA ALA A 237 -6.76 8.81 -0.90
C ALA A 237 -6.02 8.27 -2.14
N VAL A 238 -6.32 7.05 -2.57
CA VAL A 238 -5.76 6.42 -3.78
C VAL A 238 -6.19 7.18 -5.03
N TRP A 239 -7.49 7.50 -5.15
CA TRP A 239 -7.98 8.29 -6.27
C TRP A 239 -7.27 9.64 -6.35
N ARG A 240 -7.17 10.37 -5.23
CA ARG A 240 -6.54 11.71 -5.22
C ARG A 240 -5.04 11.65 -5.60
N ALA A 241 -4.30 10.68 -5.07
CA ALA A 241 -2.90 10.53 -5.39
C ALA A 241 -2.67 10.10 -6.84
N ARG A 242 -3.51 9.22 -7.39
CA ARG A 242 -3.46 8.85 -8.82
C ARG A 242 -3.81 10.03 -9.74
N ALA A 243 -4.83 10.82 -9.38
CA ALA A 243 -5.17 12.04 -10.11
C ALA A 243 -3.96 13.00 -10.21
N GLN A 244 -3.16 13.09 -9.14
CA GLN A 244 -1.91 13.86 -9.13
C GLN A 244 -0.82 13.24 -10.02
N GLU A 245 -0.63 11.91 -9.96
CA GLU A 245 0.40 11.22 -10.77
C GLU A 245 0.10 11.33 -12.29
N VAL A 246 -1.17 11.27 -12.68
CA VAL A 246 -1.59 11.44 -14.09
C VAL A 246 -1.88 12.90 -14.47
N GLN A 247 -1.66 13.83 -13.54
CA GLN A 247 -1.81 15.28 -13.74
C GLN A 247 -3.20 15.69 -14.25
N LEU A 248 -4.27 15.17 -13.64
CA LEU A 248 -5.63 15.58 -13.98
C LEU A 248 -5.84 17.07 -13.72
N ASP A 249 -6.44 17.74 -14.68
CA ASP A 249 -6.97 19.10 -14.51
C ASP A 249 -8.29 19.08 -13.69
N ALA A 250 -8.82 20.24 -13.39
CA ALA A 250 -10.07 20.39 -12.61
C ALA A 250 -11.25 19.63 -13.25
N ASN A 251 -11.35 19.63 -14.59
CA ASN A 251 -12.42 18.91 -15.31
C ASN A 251 -12.23 17.40 -15.21
N GLY A 252 -10.99 16.91 -15.35
CA GLY A 252 -10.64 15.50 -15.20
C GLY A 252 -10.90 15.02 -13.77
N MET A 253 -10.56 15.82 -12.77
CA MET A 253 -10.88 15.50 -11.35
C MET A 253 -12.39 15.45 -11.13
N ALA A 254 -13.15 16.44 -11.59
CA ALA A 254 -14.61 16.44 -11.45
C ALA A 254 -15.28 15.24 -12.16
N ALA A 255 -14.77 14.86 -13.34
CA ALA A 255 -15.33 13.75 -14.12
C ALA A 255 -15.04 12.36 -13.53
N THR A 256 -13.97 12.23 -12.72
CA THR A 256 -13.52 10.94 -12.15
C THR A 256 -13.68 10.86 -10.64
N TYR A 257 -14.26 11.89 -10.00
CA TYR A 257 -14.47 11.95 -8.57
C TYR A 257 -15.33 10.77 -8.10
N PRO A 258 -14.96 10.05 -7.03
CA PRO A 258 -15.72 8.90 -6.54
C PRO A 258 -16.96 9.34 -5.75
N ASP A 259 -17.95 9.92 -6.44
CA ASP A 259 -19.13 10.58 -5.84
C ASP A 259 -19.86 9.72 -4.80
N MET A 260 -20.05 8.41 -5.08
CA MET A 260 -20.78 7.52 -4.17
C MET A 260 -20.03 7.31 -2.84
N VAL A 261 -18.70 7.15 -2.90
CA VAL A 261 -17.89 6.99 -1.69
C VAL A 261 -17.84 8.31 -0.93
N ALA A 262 -17.63 9.41 -1.64
CA ALA A 262 -17.61 10.75 -1.08
C ALA A 262 -18.93 11.12 -0.40
N LEU A 263 -20.06 10.81 -1.02
CA LEU A 263 -21.40 11.06 -0.46
C LEU A 263 -21.61 10.37 0.89
N VAL A 264 -21.23 9.08 0.98
CA VAL A 264 -21.37 8.31 2.24
C VAL A 264 -20.44 8.85 3.32
N MET A 265 -19.28 9.35 2.94
CA MET A 265 -18.33 9.97 3.87
C MET A 265 -18.68 11.42 4.22
N GLY A 266 -19.67 12.04 3.54
CA GLY A 266 -19.95 13.48 3.70
C GLY A 266 -18.78 14.36 3.26
N LEU A 267 -18.06 13.95 2.21
CA LEU A 267 -16.84 14.56 1.71
C LEU A 267 -17.10 15.20 0.34
N ASP A 268 -16.78 16.46 0.16
CA ASP A 268 -16.73 17.12 -1.14
C ASP A 268 -15.29 17.20 -1.67
N LEU A 269 -15.15 17.58 -2.94
CA LEU A 269 -13.86 17.64 -3.61
C LEU A 269 -12.94 18.70 -2.95
N ASP A 270 -13.47 19.85 -2.59
CA ASP A 270 -12.66 20.94 -1.99
C ASP A 270 -12.09 20.50 -0.64
N THR A 271 -12.93 19.90 0.22
CA THR A 271 -12.50 19.32 1.50
C THR A 271 -11.44 18.22 1.30
N LEU A 272 -11.57 17.39 0.24
CA LEU A 272 -10.55 16.39 -0.07
C LEU A 272 -9.22 17.04 -0.48
N LEU A 273 -9.25 18.08 -1.31
CA LEU A 273 -8.04 18.78 -1.75
C LEU A 273 -7.29 19.48 -0.61
N GLU A 274 -7.99 19.88 0.45
CA GLU A 274 -7.36 20.38 1.69
C GLU A 274 -6.50 19.32 2.43
N LYS A 275 -6.67 18.03 2.09
CA LYS A 275 -5.89 16.91 2.65
C LYS A 275 -4.63 16.59 1.87
N ASP A 276 -4.36 17.35 0.81
CA ASP A 276 -3.16 17.20 -0.01
C ASP A 276 -1.89 17.33 0.85
N PRO A 277 -0.86 16.54 0.56
CA PRO A 277 0.44 16.73 1.20
C PRO A 277 1.04 18.09 0.86
N GLU A 278 1.66 18.76 1.85
CA GLU A 278 2.43 19.99 1.60
C GLU A 278 3.57 19.76 0.61
N ASP A 279 4.20 18.59 0.67
CA ASP A 279 5.25 18.16 -0.26
C ASP A 279 4.89 16.83 -0.92
N TRP A 280 4.50 16.89 -2.18
CA TRP A 280 4.24 15.72 -3.02
C TRP A 280 5.51 14.94 -3.40
N SER A 281 6.69 15.54 -3.27
CA SER A 281 7.95 14.86 -3.59
C SER A 281 8.34 13.81 -2.54
N SER A 282 7.88 13.97 -1.32
CA SER A 282 8.19 13.11 -0.15
C SER A 282 9.68 12.83 0.03
N LYS A 283 10.56 13.76 -0.40
CA LYS A 283 12.02 13.55 -0.42
C LYS A 283 12.61 13.26 0.95
N GLY A 284 12.04 13.86 2.02
CA GLY A 284 12.51 13.66 3.38
C GLY A 284 12.30 12.24 3.91
N GLU A 285 11.29 11.54 3.38
CA GLU A 285 10.90 10.20 3.83
C GLU A 285 11.41 9.07 2.92
N LEU A 286 11.59 9.35 1.62
CA LEU A 286 11.95 8.35 0.60
C LEU A 286 13.23 7.58 0.94
N GLY A 287 14.23 8.22 1.54
CA GLY A 287 15.48 7.57 1.94
C GLY A 287 15.30 6.38 2.88
N ALA A 288 14.19 6.28 3.61
CA ALA A 288 13.90 5.13 4.47
C ALA A 288 13.50 3.87 3.67
N PHE A 289 13.10 4.03 2.41
CA PHE A 289 12.59 2.94 1.56
C PHE A 289 13.56 2.52 0.45
N ILE A 290 14.37 3.44 -0.07
CA ILE A 290 15.20 3.21 -1.26
C ILE A 290 16.70 3.12 -0.99
N GLU A 291 17.17 3.49 0.20
CA GLU A 291 18.57 3.31 0.66
C GLU A 291 18.71 2.10 1.60
#